data_da756802401eff1e3582a71b8d8f3386
#
_entry.id   da756802401eff1e3582a71b8d8f3386
#
_cell.length_a   1.000
_cell.length_b   1.000
_cell.length_c   1.000
_cell.angle_alpha   90.00
_cell.angle_beta   90.00
_cell.angle_gamma   90.00
#
_symmetry.space_group_name_H-M   'P 1'
#
loop_
_entity.id
_entity.type
_entity.pdbx_description
1 polymer ?
#
loop_
_entity_poly.entity_id
_entity_poly.type
_entity_poly.pdbx_seq_one_letter_code
_entity_poly.pdbx_strand_id
1 'polypeptide(L)'
;MMRNPRKFCGLACWVILLAMAASALAAAGGYHLIKKIPIAGDSGWDYVAADTEGRRLFVSHGTEIIVLDLDSGAIAGKITGGDDTHGAAVARDLGRGFISASDPGSVTIFDLKTLAVIDKVRVGDDPNGIIYDQKTGRVFTADRGSKRLTAIDAKTGKIVATSENLVGRTEHLASDGAGHIFLNMQSLNTTLKFDALTLKQLATWPTAPCGLPSSMDMDRAHGRVFVGCRSGHMAVLDAETGKIVAALPMGKGVDACEFDPATALIYCSTGADGALWIFHEDTPDNYSLVESVKTQDGARTMALDRKTGNVYVAVAGFGPRPAPTPDKPAPRPPILPGTFNVLVMGR
;
A
#
# COMPACT_ATOMS: atom_id res chain seq x y z
N MET A 1 84.70 7.04 35.68
CA MET A 1 84.38 8.24 34.84
C MET A 1 83.87 7.72 33.52
N MET A 2 82.52 7.70 33.27
CA MET A 2 81.93 7.81 31.96
C MET A 2 80.41 7.86 32.12
N ARG A 3 79.84 8.96 31.65
CA ARG A 3 78.43 9.31 31.73
C ARG A 3 77.62 8.55 30.72
N ASN A 4 76.48 8.00 31.15
CA ASN A 4 75.50 7.33 30.33
C ASN A 4 74.41 8.30 29.84
N PRO A 5 74.11 8.47 28.57
CA PRO A 5 73.02 9.32 28.14
C PRO A 5 71.70 8.51 28.11
N ARG A 6 70.68 9.10 28.75
CA ARG A 6 69.29 8.62 28.78
C ARG A 6 68.67 8.69 27.39
N LYS A 7 68.14 7.58 26.90
CA LYS A 7 67.29 7.50 25.73
C LYS A 7 65.85 7.88 26.15
N PHE A 8 65.35 8.97 25.63
CA PHE A 8 63.94 9.31 25.67
C PHE A 8 63.18 8.44 24.66
N CYS A 9 62.25 7.60 25.15
CA CYS A 9 61.33 6.87 24.34
C CYS A 9 60.06 7.73 24.15
N GLY A 10 59.90 8.29 22.95
CA GLY A 10 58.72 9.05 22.60
C GLY A 10 57.52 8.13 22.34
N LEU A 11 56.54 8.20 23.20
CA LEU A 11 55.23 7.56 23.01
C LEU A 11 54.46 8.38 21.96
N ALA A 12 54.40 7.89 20.74
CA ALA A 12 53.53 8.47 19.73
C ALA A 12 52.06 8.03 20.03
N CYS A 13 51.27 8.94 20.60
CA CYS A 13 49.84 8.79 20.71
C CYS A 13 49.22 8.88 19.31
N TRP A 14 48.80 7.73 18.75
CA TRP A 14 47.93 7.68 17.61
C TRP A 14 46.49 7.96 18.07
N VAL A 15 46.04 9.19 17.86
CA VAL A 15 44.64 9.58 18.00
C VAL A 15 43.92 9.02 16.77
N ILE A 16 43.22 7.90 16.94
CA ILE A 16 42.27 7.38 15.93
C ILE A 16 41.06 8.31 15.98
N LEU A 17 40.95 9.24 15.05
CA LEU A 17 39.71 9.94 14.75
C LEU A 17 38.74 8.93 14.12
N LEU A 18 37.84 8.37 14.93
CA LEU A 18 36.59 7.77 14.41
C LEU A 18 35.77 8.94 13.84
N ALA A 19 35.85 9.11 12.54
CA ALA A 19 34.88 9.89 11.80
C ALA A 19 33.56 9.14 11.85
N MET A 20 32.66 9.46 12.77
CA MET A 20 31.25 9.17 12.67
C MET A 20 30.75 9.88 11.41
N ALA A 21 30.56 9.13 10.35
CA ALA A 21 29.71 9.53 9.24
C ALA A 21 28.28 9.60 9.79
N ALA A 22 27.94 10.70 10.47
CA ALA A 22 26.56 11.12 10.61
C ALA A 22 26.10 11.36 9.19
N SER A 23 25.33 10.41 8.65
CA SER A 23 24.61 10.58 7.41
C SER A 23 23.79 11.85 7.57
N ALA A 24 24.23 12.92 6.94
CA ALA A 24 23.49 14.14 6.84
C ALA A 24 22.23 13.82 6.02
N LEU A 25 21.14 13.47 6.69
CA LEU A 25 19.79 13.78 6.22
C LEU A 25 19.70 15.31 6.35
N ALA A 26 20.53 16.02 5.56
CA ALA A 26 20.56 17.46 5.55
C ALA A 26 19.25 17.93 4.94
N ALA A 27 18.41 18.56 5.75
CA ALA A 27 17.52 19.68 5.40
C ALA A 27 16.97 19.72 3.97
N ALA A 28 16.51 18.60 3.44
CA ALA A 28 15.39 18.62 2.51
C ALA A 28 14.18 19.02 3.36
N GLY A 29 13.44 20.06 2.98
CA GLY A 29 12.22 20.45 3.69
C GLY A 29 11.33 19.21 3.89
N GLY A 30 10.56 19.16 5.00
CA GLY A 30 9.66 18.04 5.26
C GLY A 30 8.65 17.86 4.11
N TYR A 31 8.00 16.73 4.08
CA TYR A 31 6.93 16.47 3.09
C TYR A 31 5.87 17.57 3.17
N HIS A 32 5.39 18.01 2.02
CA HIS A 32 4.33 19.02 1.90
C HIS A 32 3.49 18.80 0.64
N LEU A 33 2.38 19.50 0.53
CA LEU A 33 1.55 19.46 -0.67
C LEU A 33 2.26 20.21 -1.81
N ILE A 34 2.71 19.47 -2.82
CA ILE A 34 3.32 20.04 -4.03
C ILE A 34 2.24 20.49 -5.02
N LYS A 35 1.22 19.65 -5.25
CA LYS A 35 0.23 19.86 -6.31
C LYS A 35 -1.09 19.17 -5.97
N LYS A 36 -2.21 19.74 -6.46
CA LYS A 36 -3.51 19.07 -6.54
C LYS A 36 -3.82 18.81 -8.01
N ILE A 37 -4.18 17.56 -8.32
CA ILE A 37 -4.60 17.17 -9.67
C ILE A 37 -6.09 16.93 -9.62
N PRO A 38 -6.91 17.83 -10.18
CA PRO A 38 -8.35 17.65 -10.20
C PRO A 38 -8.74 16.55 -11.20
N ILE A 39 -9.67 15.69 -10.79
CA ILE A 39 -10.27 14.65 -11.63
C ILE A 39 -11.76 14.95 -11.74
N ALA A 40 -12.25 15.03 -12.97
CA ALA A 40 -13.66 15.31 -13.23
C ALA A 40 -14.54 14.09 -12.87
N GLY A 41 -15.75 14.37 -12.37
CA GLY A 41 -16.74 13.39 -11.95
C GLY A 41 -16.92 13.35 -10.43
N ASP A 42 -18.03 12.74 -10.01
CA ASP A 42 -18.47 12.71 -8.61
C ASP A 42 -18.54 11.28 -8.07
N SER A 43 -17.91 10.33 -8.77
CA SER A 43 -17.89 8.93 -8.38
C SER A 43 -17.01 8.68 -7.16
N GLY A 44 -17.31 7.62 -6.44
CA GLY A 44 -16.45 7.12 -5.37
C GLY A 44 -15.12 6.63 -5.89
N TRP A 45 -14.17 6.46 -4.98
CA TRP A 45 -12.86 5.87 -5.26
C TRP A 45 -12.49 4.86 -4.18
N ASP A 46 -11.53 4.01 -4.48
CA ASP A 46 -10.93 3.09 -3.53
C ASP A 46 -9.39 3.12 -3.66
N TYR A 47 -8.74 2.09 -4.19
CA TYR A 47 -7.28 2.06 -4.24
C TYR A 47 -6.70 2.97 -5.34
N VAL A 48 -5.46 3.37 -5.09
CA VAL A 48 -4.57 4.03 -6.02
C VAL A 48 -3.35 3.14 -6.18
N ALA A 49 -2.84 2.96 -7.40
CA ALA A 49 -1.66 2.15 -7.67
C ALA A 49 -0.68 2.88 -8.59
N ALA A 50 0.60 2.90 -8.21
CA ALA A 50 1.66 3.50 -9.01
C ALA A 50 2.45 2.44 -9.79
N ASP A 51 2.54 2.63 -11.10
CA ASP A 51 3.52 1.97 -11.94
C ASP A 51 4.70 2.93 -12.11
N THR A 52 5.61 2.90 -11.12
CA THR A 52 6.79 3.77 -11.08
C THR A 52 7.63 3.68 -12.35
N GLU A 53 7.89 2.47 -12.86
CA GLU A 53 8.68 2.26 -14.06
C GLU A 53 7.98 2.72 -15.34
N GLY A 54 6.66 2.52 -15.44
CA GLY A 54 5.83 2.96 -16.55
C GLY A 54 5.40 4.41 -16.48
N ARG A 55 5.77 5.10 -15.39
CA ARG A 55 5.40 6.50 -15.09
C ARG A 55 3.89 6.73 -15.14
N ARG A 56 3.09 5.82 -14.57
CA ARG A 56 1.64 5.90 -14.55
C ARG A 56 1.07 5.71 -13.16
N LEU A 57 0.02 6.47 -12.85
CA LEU A 57 -0.80 6.29 -11.66
C LEU A 57 -2.18 5.83 -12.09
N PHE A 58 -2.65 4.76 -11.51
CA PHE A 58 -3.99 4.20 -11.72
C PHE A 58 -4.86 4.58 -10.53
N VAL A 59 -5.92 5.35 -10.77
CA VAL A 59 -6.83 5.87 -9.74
C VAL A 59 -8.21 5.32 -10.00
N SER A 60 -8.76 4.52 -9.07
CA SER A 60 -10.14 4.04 -9.20
C SER A 60 -11.13 5.21 -9.08
N HIS A 61 -12.16 5.21 -9.94
CA HIS A 61 -13.17 6.26 -9.98
C HIS A 61 -14.49 5.74 -10.54
N GLY A 62 -15.30 5.15 -9.67
CA GLY A 62 -16.60 4.57 -10.04
C GLY A 62 -16.44 3.38 -10.98
N THR A 63 -16.82 3.54 -12.25
CA THR A 63 -16.77 2.47 -13.28
C THR A 63 -15.45 2.44 -14.05
N GLU A 64 -14.55 3.40 -13.79
CA GLU A 64 -13.32 3.60 -14.54
C GLU A 64 -12.09 3.58 -13.65
N ILE A 65 -10.95 3.26 -14.23
CA ILE A 65 -9.64 3.63 -13.71
C ILE A 65 -9.14 4.83 -14.52
N ILE A 66 -8.91 5.94 -13.86
CA ILE A 66 -8.25 7.11 -14.46
C ILE A 66 -6.75 6.87 -14.41
N VAL A 67 -6.08 7.01 -15.55
CA VAL A 67 -4.63 6.85 -15.66
C VAL A 67 -3.99 8.23 -15.76
N LEU A 68 -3.16 8.58 -14.78
CA LEU A 68 -2.37 9.80 -14.80
C LEU A 68 -0.92 9.50 -15.19
N ASP A 69 -0.30 10.42 -15.88
CA ASP A 69 1.14 10.45 -16.07
C ASP A 69 1.81 11.00 -14.81
N LEU A 70 2.73 10.27 -14.21
CA LEU A 70 3.38 10.63 -12.94
C LEU A 70 4.29 11.85 -13.04
N ASP A 71 4.83 12.14 -14.22
CA ASP A 71 5.78 13.25 -14.40
C ASP A 71 5.04 14.59 -14.60
N SER A 72 3.99 14.60 -15.41
CA SER A 72 3.20 15.81 -15.71
C SER A 72 1.96 15.98 -14.83
N GLY A 73 1.40 14.87 -14.34
CA GLY A 73 0.10 14.81 -13.69
C GLY A 73 -1.08 14.94 -14.67
N ALA A 74 -0.83 14.86 -15.96
CA ALA A 74 -1.88 14.88 -16.97
C ALA A 74 -2.64 13.54 -17.04
N ILE A 75 -3.92 13.58 -17.42
CA ILE A 75 -4.67 12.37 -17.72
C ILE A 75 -4.11 11.73 -18.98
N ALA A 76 -3.49 10.54 -18.86
CA ALA A 76 -2.95 9.76 -19.96
C ALA A 76 -4.00 8.86 -20.62
N GLY A 77 -5.09 8.57 -19.93
CA GLY A 77 -6.18 7.76 -20.44
C GLY A 77 -7.15 7.30 -19.38
N LYS A 78 -8.09 6.46 -19.80
CA LYS A 78 -9.10 5.84 -18.94
C LYS A 78 -9.29 4.39 -19.34
N ILE A 79 -9.63 3.53 -18.37
CA ILE A 79 -9.93 2.13 -18.60
C ILE A 79 -11.28 1.83 -17.95
N THR A 80 -12.24 1.33 -18.71
CA THR A 80 -13.52 0.87 -18.15
C THR A 80 -13.32 -0.48 -17.47
N GLY A 81 -13.31 -0.47 -16.13
CA GLY A 81 -13.03 -1.66 -15.33
C GLY A 81 -14.25 -2.54 -15.05
N GLY A 82 -15.40 -1.94 -14.90
CA GLY A 82 -16.64 -2.55 -14.42
C GLY A 82 -17.30 -1.61 -13.42
N ASP A 83 -18.46 -1.97 -12.89
CA ASP A 83 -19.11 -1.14 -11.88
C ASP A 83 -18.42 -1.33 -10.52
N ASP A 84 -18.23 -0.22 -9.80
CA ASP A 84 -17.54 -0.14 -8.51
C ASP A 84 -16.12 -0.73 -8.58
N THR A 85 -15.24 -0.04 -9.34
CA THR A 85 -13.82 -0.40 -9.45
C THR A 85 -13.09 -0.17 -8.14
N HIS A 86 -12.25 -1.14 -7.72
CA HIS A 86 -11.48 -1.04 -6.50
C HIS A 86 -10.01 -0.74 -6.73
N GLY A 87 -9.26 -1.67 -7.33
CA GLY A 87 -7.82 -1.54 -7.45
C GLY A 87 -7.28 -1.96 -8.80
N ALA A 88 -6.01 -1.63 -9.02
CA ALA A 88 -5.25 -2.07 -10.18
C ALA A 88 -3.95 -2.75 -9.76
N ALA A 89 -3.62 -3.86 -10.43
CA ALA A 89 -2.33 -4.53 -10.31
C ALA A 89 -1.62 -4.52 -11.67
N VAL A 90 -0.29 -4.39 -11.66
CA VAL A 90 0.53 -4.23 -12.87
C VAL A 90 1.50 -5.40 -13.00
N ALA A 91 1.42 -6.14 -14.11
CA ALA A 91 2.34 -7.19 -14.52
C ALA A 91 3.18 -6.67 -15.71
N ARG A 92 4.20 -5.86 -15.42
CA ARG A 92 5.02 -5.21 -16.44
C ARG A 92 5.75 -6.19 -17.37
N ASP A 93 6.26 -7.27 -16.79
CA ASP A 93 6.92 -8.36 -17.51
C ASP A 93 6.01 -9.03 -18.56
N LEU A 94 4.69 -8.92 -18.39
CA LEU A 94 3.69 -9.40 -19.33
C LEU A 94 3.05 -8.29 -20.18
N GLY A 95 3.38 -7.01 -19.93
CA GLY A 95 2.74 -5.86 -20.56
C GLY A 95 1.25 -5.73 -20.24
N ARG A 96 0.79 -6.24 -19.09
CA ARG A 96 -0.62 -6.31 -18.70
C ARG A 96 -0.90 -5.62 -17.39
N GLY A 97 -2.11 -5.10 -17.26
CA GLY A 97 -2.67 -4.66 -16.01
C GLY A 97 -4.01 -5.34 -15.74
N PHE A 98 -4.44 -5.30 -14.48
CA PHE A 98 -5.61 -6.02 -13.96
C PHE A 98 -6.38 -5.09 -13.04
N ILE A 99 -7.70 -5.00 -13.21
CA ILE A 99 -8.58 -4.14 -12.40
C ILE A 99 -9.62 -5.02 -11.73
N SER A 100 -9.78 -4.91 -10.42
CA SER A 100 -10.87 -5.53 -9.68
C SER A 100 -12.10 -4.63 -9.66
N ALA A 101 -13.30 -5.22 -9.85
CA ALA A 101 -14.58 -4.52 -9.81
C ALA A 101 -15.65 -5.39 -9.16
N SER A 102 -16.46 -4.79 -8.25
CA SER A 102 -17.47 -5.51 -7.48
C SER A 102 -18.59 -6.06 -8.33
N ASP A 103 -19.08 -5.31 -9.30
CA ASP A 103 -20.15 -5.75 -10.18
C ASP A 103 -19.62 -5.94 -11.62
N PRO A 104 -19.76 -7.15 -12.17
CA PRO A 104 -20.39 -8.35 -11.64
C PRO A 104 -19.48 -9.30 -10.84
N GLY A 105 -18.43 -8.82 -10.17
CA GLY A 105 -17.40 -9.65 -9.50
C GLY A 105 -16.36 -10.14 -10.50
N SER A 106 -15.60 -9.22 -11.05
CA SER A 106 -14.68 -9.51 -12.15
C SER A 106 -13.31 -8.85 -12.00
N VAL A 107 -12.36 -9.39 -12.75
CA VAL A 107 -11.07 -8.77 -13.02
C VAL A 107 -11.01 -8.42 -14.51
N THR A 108 -10.88 -7.14 -14.83
CA THR A 108 -10.63 -6.66 -16.19
C THR A 108 -9.14 -6.71 -16.47
N ILE A 109 -8.75 -7.36 -17.57
CA ILE A 109 -7.36 -7.45 -18.04
C ILE A 109 -7.19 -6.42 -19.15
N PHE A 110 -6.13 -5.60 -19.08
CA PHE A 110 -5.85 -4.58 -20.08
C PHE A 110 -4.38 -4.56 -20.52
N ASP A 111 -4.14 -4.05 -21.69
CA ASP A 111 -2.79 -3.82 -22.23
C ASP A 111 -2.18 -2.57 -21.61
N LEU A 112 -1.01 -2.68 -20.99
CA LEU A 112 -0.36 -1.55 -20.31
C LEU A 112 0.05 -0.43 -21.25
N LYS A 113 0.35 -0.71 -22.52
CA LYS A 113 0.82 0.30 -23.47
C LYS A 113 -0.35 1.11 -24.02
N THR A 114 -1.40 0.43 -24.45
CA THR A 114 -2.55 1.03 -25.15
C THR A 114 -3.71 1.37 -24.24
N LEU A 115 -3.75 0.82 -23.04
CA LEU A 115 -4.86 0.86 -22.09
C LEU A 115 -6.14 0.15 -22.58
N ALA A 116 -6.06 -0.57 -23.69
CA ALA A 116 -7.18 -1.29 -24.25
C ALA A 116 -7.52 -2.53 -23.39
N VAL A 117 -8.80 -2.73 -23.15
CA VAL A 117 -9.30 -3.96 -22.48
C VAL A 117 -9.03 -5.15 -23.38
N ILE A 118 -8.40 -6.19 -22.81
CA ILE A 118 -8.09 -7.45 -23.47
C ILE A 118 -9.18 -8.48 -23.17
N ASP A 119 -9.55 -8.60 -21.88
CA ASP A 119 -10.46 -9.63 -21.41
C ASP A 119 -11.10 -9.24 -20.07
N LYS A 120 -12.15 -9.96 -19.67
CA LYS A 120 -12.77 -9.90 -18.33
C LYS A 120 -12.93 -11.30 -17.77
N VAL A 121 -12.44 -11.52 -16.57
CA VAL A 121 -12.49 -12.79 -15.87
C VAL A 121 -13.45 -12.68 -14.68
N ARG A 122 -14.51 -13.49 -14.67
CA ARG A 122 -15.36 -13.56 -13.49
C ARG A 122 -14.66 -14.31 -12.37
N VAL A 123 -14.56 -13.65 -11.19
CA VAL A 123 -13.95 -14.20 -9.97
C VAL A 123 -15.02 -14.38 -8.89
N GLY A 124 -14.69 -14.24 -7.63
CA GLY A 124 -15.69 -14.19 -6.56
C GLY A 124 -16.48 -12.88 -6.55
N ASP A 125 -17.49 -12.80 -5.72
CA ASP A 125 -18.28 -11.58 -5.56
C ASP A 125 -17.46 -10.54 -4.78
N ASP A 126 -17.59 -9.27 -5.18
CA ASP A 126 -16.96 -8.12 -4.56
C ASP A 126 -15.43 -8.30 -4.38
N PRO A 127 -14.65 -8.51 -5.49
CA PRO A 127 -13.21 -8.58 -5.44
C PRO A 127 -12.65 -7.18 -5.13
N ASN A 128 -12.09 -7.02 -3.92
CA ASN A 128 -11.63 -5.73 -3.41
C ASN A 128 -10.12 -5.55 -3.63
N GLY A 129 -9.28 -6.11 -2.77
CA GLY A 129 -7.83 -6.06 -2.95
C GLY A 129 -7.36 -6.89 -4.14
N ILE A 130 -6.38 -6.40 -4.87
CA ILE A 130 -5.78 -7.09 -6.02
C ILE A 130 -4.27 -6.84 -6.06
N ILE A 131 -3.50 -7.92 -6.25
CA ILE A 131 -2.03 -7.82 -6.44
C ILE A 131 -1.56 -8.74 -7.55
N TYR A 132 -0.41 -8.43 -8.14
CA TYR A 132 0.34 -9.32 -8.99
C TYR A 132 1.57 -9.86 -8.25
N ASP A 133 1.76 -11.16 -8.26
CA ASP A 133 2.96 -11.82 -7.78
C ASP A 133 3.78 -12.35 -8.95
N GLN A 134 4.90 -11.70 -9.22
CA GLN A 134 5.78 -12.05 -10.33
C GLN A 134 6.41 -13.43 -10.16
N LYS A 135 6.65 -13.88 -8.91
CA LYS A 135 7.26 -15.20 -8.63
C LYS A 135 6.41 -16.34 -9.15
N THR A 136 5.10 -16.27 -8.95
CA THR A 136 4.15 -17.30 -9.41
C THR A 136 3.54 -16.98 -10.78
N GLY A 137 3.70 -15.74 -11.27
CA GLY A 137 3.03 -15.25 -12.48
C GLY A 137 1.51 -15.14 -12.33
N ARG A 138 1.02 -14.90 -11.11
CA ARG A 138 -0.40 -14.88 -10.78
C ARG A 138 -0.88 -13.53 -10.27
N VAL A 139 -2.12 -13.23 -10.59
CA VAL A 139 -2.88 -12.16 -9.95
C VAL A 139 -3.77 -12.77 -8.88
N PHE A 140 -3.79 -12.16 -7.72
CA PHE A 140 -4.62 -12.58 -6.59
C PHE A 140 -5.65 -11.52 -6.28
N THR A 141 -6.91 -11.95 -6.05
CA THR A 141 -7.98 -11.09 -5.56
C THR A 141 -8.47 -11.53 -4.18
N ALA A 142 -8.76 -10.55 -3.34
CA ALA A 142 -9.48 -10.75 -2.08
C ALA A 142 -10.97 -10.53 -2.32
N ASP A 143 -11.72 -11.60 -2.54
CA ASP A 143 -13.13 -11.56 -2.89
C ASP A 143 -13.97 -11.39 -1.61
N ARG A 144 -14.30 -10.15 -1.29
CA ARG A 144 -14.93 -9.76 -0.03
C ARG A 144 -16.35 -10.33 0.14
N GLY A 145 -17.15 -10.32 -0.91
CA GLY A 145 -18.50 -10.89 -0.93
C GLY A 145 -18.50 -12.41 -0.83
N SER A 146 -17.68 -13.07 -1.62
CA SER A 146 -17.50 -14.53 -1.60
C SER A 146 -16.60 -15.03 -0.47
N LYS A 147 -15.95 -14.13 0.28
CA LYS A 147 -15.07 -14.45 1.42
C LYS A 147 -13.99 -15.49 1.06
N ARG A 148 -13.22 -15.25 0.02
CA ARG A 148 -12.17 -16.14 -0.44
C ARG A 148 -11.06 -15.39 -1.18
N LEU A 149 -9.96 -16.08 -1.46
CA LEU A 149 -8.95 -15.65 -2.42
C LEU A 149 -9.20 -16.35 -3.75
N THR A 150 -9.01 -15.63 -4.86
CA THR A 150 -8.95 -16.21 -6.20
C THR A 150 -7.58 -15.90 -6.80
N ALA A 151 -6.95 -16.90 -7.44
CA ALA A 151 -5.71 -16.76 -8.18
C ALA A 151 -5.97 -16.94 -9.68
N ILE A 152 -5.49 -15.97 -10.47
CA ILE A 152 -5.59 -15.94 -11.93
C ILE A 152 -4.17 -16.07 -12.48
N ASP A 153 -3.96 -16.94 -13.43
CA ASP A 153 -2.74 -16.96 -14.23
C ASP A 153 -2.68 -15.67 -15.07
N ALA A 154 -1.71 -14.81 -14.82
CA ALA A 154 -1.65 -13.48 -15.41
C ALA A 154 -1.42 -13.49 -16.93
N LYS A 155 -0.82 -14.55 -17.47
CA LYS A 155 -0.56 -14.71 -18.90
C LYS A 155 -1.78 -15.17 -19.67
N THR A 156 -2.58 -16.07 -19.09
CA THR A 156 -3.72 -16.69 -19.78
C THR A 156 -5.08 -16.11 -19.38
N GLY A 157 -5.15 -15.38 -18.27
CA GLY A 157 -6.40 -14.88 -17.70
C GLY A 157 -7.26 -15.97 -17.05
N LYS A 158 -6.77 -17.21 -16.90
CA LYS A 158 -7.55 -18.30 -16.33
C LYS A 158 -7.43 -18.34 -14.81
N ILE A 159 -8.54 -18.62 -14.12
CA ILE A 159 -8.51 -18.97 -12.70
C ILE A 159 -7.78 -20.30 -12.54
N VAL A 160 -6.76 -20.31 -11.70
CA VAL A 160 -5.90 -21.47 -11.45
C VAL A 160 -5.99 -22.02 -10.03
N ALA A 161 -6.49 -21.22 -9.10
CA ALA A 161 -6.79 -21.67 -7.74
C ALA A 161 -7.83 -20.75 -7.08
N THR A 162 -8.53 -21.33 -6.10
CA THR A 162 -9.45 -20.59 -5.22
C THR A 162 -9.29 -21.16 -3.82
N SER A 163 -9.20 -20.29 -2.80
CA SER A 163 -9.13 -20.77 -1.42
C SER A 163 -10.45 -21.38 -0.95
N GLU A 164 -10.42 -22.10 0.16
CA GLU A 164 -11.61 -22.40 0.93
C GLU A 164 -12.30 -21.11 1.39
N ASN A 165 -13.56 -21.21 1.81
CA ASN A 165 -14.32 -20.08 2.32
C ASN A 165 -13.71 -19.59 3.64
N LEU A 166 -13.46 -18.27 3.71
CA LEU A 166 -12.94 -17.62 4.88
C LEU A 166 -14.07 -17.08 5.78
N VAL A 167 -13.79 -16.92 7.05
CA VAL A 167 -14.70 -16.27 7.98
C VAL A 167 -14.31 -14.82 8.12
N GLY A 168 -15.28 -13.92 8.00
CA GLY A 168 -15.06 -12.48 8.18
C GLY A 168 -14.87 -11.71 6.88
N ARG A 169 -14.47 -10.44 7.02
CA ARG A 169 -14.27 -9.52 5.89
C ARG A 169 -12.82 -9.50 5.47
N THR A 170 -12.56 -9.89 4.23
CA THR A 170 -11.27 -9.75 3.59
C THR A 170 -11.00 -8.28 3.22
N GLU A 171 -9.73 -7.87 3.23
CA GLU A 171 -9.29 -6.53 2.81
C GLU A 171 -8.03 -6.62 1.95
N HIS A 172 -7.00 -5.87 2.27
CA HIS A 172 -5.76 -5.78 1.51
C HIS A 172 -4.91 -7.07 1.62
N LEU A 173 -4.10 -7.31 0.61
CA LEU A 173 -3.20 -8.46 0.52
C LEU A 173 -1.81 -8.04 0.04
N ALA A 174 -0.80 -8.83 0.39
CA ALA A 174 0.58 -8.66 -0.07
C ALA A 174 1.20 -10.02 -0.40
N SER A 175 2.22 -10.00 -1.26
CA SER A 175 3.05 -11.16 -1.59
C SER A 175 4.48 -10.95 -1.07
N ASP A 176 5.11 -11.99 -0.51
CA ASP A 176 6.52 -11.96 -0.16
C ASP A 176 7.46 -12.16 -1.37
N GLY A 177 6.91 -12.48 -2.55
CA GLY A 177 7.69 -12.84 -3.73
C GLY A 177 8.50 -14.14 -3.55
N ALA A 178 8.23 -14.91 -2.50
CA ALA A 178 8.90 -16.17 -2.17
C ALA A 178 7.95 -17.36 -2.19
N GLY A 179 6.66 -17.13 -2.34
CA GLY A 179 5.65 -18.19 -2.47
C GLY A 179 4.52 -18.08 -1.45
N HIS A 180 4.39 -16.96 -0.76
CA HIS A 180 3.30 -16.75 0.18
C HIS A 180 2.50 -15.49 -0.13
N ILE A 181 1.22 -15.54 0.21
CA ILE A 181 0.28 -14.41 0.18
C ILE A 181 -0.20 -14.16 1.60
N PHE A 182 -0.17 -12.89 1.99
CA PHE A 182 -0.74 -12.41 3.25
C PHE A 182 -2.04 -11.68 2.97
N LEU A 183 -3.04 -11.89 3.82
CA LEU A 183 -4.37 -11.30 3.67
C LEU A 183 -4.87 -10.75 5.01
N ASN A 184 -5.26 -9.50 5.03
CA ASN A 184 -5.93 -8.90 6.18
C ASN A 184 -7.39 -9.35 6.28
N MET A 185 -7.79 -9.83 7.46
CA MET A 185 -9.16 -10.12 7.85
C MET A 185 -9.66 -9.00 8.77
N GLN A 186 -10.20 -7.95 8.17
CA GLN A 186 -10.52 -6.70 8.87
C GLN A 186 -11.44 -6.90 10.08
N SER A 187 -12.51 -7.67 9.92
CA SER A 187 -13.51 -7.89 10.99
C SER A 187 -13.03 -8.80 12.11
N LEU A 188 -11.92 -9.51 11.92
CA LEU A 188 -11.36 -10.46 12.89
C LEU A 188 -10.09 -9.95 13.56
N ASN A 189 -9.55 -8.79 13.13
CA ASN A 189 -8.27 -8.25 13.59
C ASN A 189 -7.13 -9.27 13.44
N THR A 190 -7.07 -9.95 12.29
CA THR A 190 -6.04 -10.96 12.01
C THR A 190 -5.47 -10.76 10.61
N THR A 191 -4.26 -11.28 10.41
CA THR A 191 -3.65 -11.49 9.11
C THR A 191 -3.51 -12.99 8.87
N LEU A 192 -3.87 -13.46 7.69
CA LEU A 192 -3.72 -14.85 7.27
C LEU A 192 -2.51 -14.99 6.36
N LYS A 193 -1.78 -16.12 6.45
CA LYS A 193 -0.71 -16.52 5.52
C LYS A 193 -1.20 -17.70 4.68
N PHE A 194 -0.99 -17.61 3.36
CA PHE A 194 -1.36 -18.65 2.39
C PHE A 194 -0.15 -19.09 1.57
N ASP A 195 -0.15 -20.34 1.15
CA ASP A 195 0.68 -20.80 0.05
C ASP A 195 0.18 -20.21 -1.28
N ALA A 196 1.04 -19.55 -2.04
CA ALA A 196 0.65 -18.81 -3.25
C ALA A 196 0.27 -19.72 -4.44
N LEU A 197 0.63 -21.00 -4.43
CA LEU A 197 0.29 -21.93 -5.52
C LEU A 197 -1.02 -22.66 -5.25
N THR A 198 -1.23 -23.10 -4.02
CA THR A 198 -2.38 -23.94 -3.66
C THR A 198 -3.52 -23.17 -3.02
N LEU A 199 -3.25 -21.94 -2.55
CA LEU A 199 -4.11 -21.12 -1.70
C LEU A 199 -4.55 -21.81 -0.41
N LYS A 200 -3.78 -22.82 0.04
CA LYS A 200 -3.97 -23.41 1.36
C LYS A 200 -3.55 -22.40 2.42
N GLN A 201 -4.42 -22.17 3.40
CA GLN A 201 -4.08 -21.35 4.56
C GLN A 201 -3.03 -22.06 5.42
N LEU A 202 -1.94 -21.34 5.70
CA LEU A 202 -0.80 -21.83 6.48
C LEU A 202 -0.84 -21.36 7.93
N ALA A 203 -1.30 -20.10 8.15
CA ALA A 203 -1.34 -19.52 9.48
C ALA A 203 -2.44 -18.45 9.63
N THR A 204 -2.75 -18.13 10.88
CA THR A 204 -3.62 -17.02 11.31
C THR A 204 -2.92 -16.27 12.44
N TRP A 205 -2.71 -14.96 12.27
CA TRP A 205 -1.97 -14.14 13.22
C TRP A 205 -2.81 -12.99 13.74
N PRO A 206 -2.99 -12.84 15.04
CA PRO A 206 -3.63 -11.66 15.63
C PRO A 206 -2.81 -10.41 15.34
N THR A 207 -3.49 -9.28 15.08
CA THR A 207 -2.83 -7.98 14.83
C THR A 207 -2.86 -7.04 16.04
N ALA A 208 -3.45 -7.45 17.19
CA ALA A 208 -3.55 -6.58 18.35
C ALA A 208 -2.20 -5.99 18.79
N PRO A 209 -2.13 -4.67 19.13
CA PRO A 209 -3.24 -3.75 19.39
C PRO A 209 -3.86 -3.09 18.15
N CYS A 210 -3.41 -3.45 16.96
CA CYS A 210 -3.83 -2.93 15.67
C CYS A 210 -5.20 -3.53 15.29
N GLY A 211 -6.27 -2.74 15.42
CA GLY A 211 -7.64 -3.16 15.12
C GLY A 211 -8.13 -2.67 13.75
N LEU A 212 -8.97 -3.46 13.10
CA LEU A 212 -9.47 -3.22 11.75
C LEU A 212 -8.34 -3.09 10.72
N PRO A 213 -7.50 -4.16 10.52
CA PRO A 213 -6.42 -4.16 9.54
C PRO A 213 -6.98 -3.91 8.14
N SER A 214 -6.49 -2.87 7.45
CA SER A 214 -7.06 -2.39 6.19
C SER A 214 -6.03 -2.23 5.08
N SER A 215 -4.76 -2.02 5.41
CA SER A 215 -3.69 -1.91 4.42
C SER A 215 -2.54 -2.83 4.77
N MET A 216 -1.72 -3.15 3.76
CA MET A 216 -0.57 -4.02 3.92
C MET A 216 0.48 -3.72 2.86
N ASP A 217 1.74 -3.64 3.28
CA ASP A 217 2.91 -3.80 2.42
C ASP A 217 4.00 -4.50 3.23
N MET A 218 5.17 -4.75 2.64
CA MET A 218 6.19 -5.48 3.37
C MET A 218 7.63 -5.16 2.92
N ASP A 219 8.54 -5.24 3.88
CA ASP A 219 9.95 -5.42 3.60
C ASP A 219 10.22 -6.90 3.31
N ARG A 220 10.36 -7.21 2.03
CA ARG A 220 10.64 -8.58 1.57
C ARG A 220 12.04 -9.05 1.91
N ALA A 221 13.00 -8.13 2.05
CA ALA A 221 14.39 -8.46 2.34
C ALA A 221 14.56 -9.01 3.76
N HIS A 222 13.82 -8.45 4.71
CA HIS A 222 13.90 -8.84 6.12
C HIS A 222 12.66 -9.58 6.62
N GLY A 223 11.68 -9.85 5.74
CA GLY A 223 10.46 -10.57 6.11
C GLY A 223 9.62 -9.84 7.14
N ARG A 224 9.36 -8.55 6.95
CA ARG A 224 8.48 -7.74 7.80
C ARG A 224 7.22 -7.35 7.07
N VAL A 225 6.07 -7.64 7.66
CA VAL A 225 4.76 -7.29 7.12
C VAL A 225 4.23 -6.08 7.88
N PHE A 226 4.03 -4.97 7.17
CA PHE A 226 3.45 -3.74 7.70
C PHE A 226 1.95 -3.77 7.54
N VAL A 227 1.21 -3.79 8.63
CA VAL A 227 -0.26 -3.84 8.65
C VAL A 227 -0.80 -2.53 9.21
N GLY A 228 -1.34 -1.70 8.34
CA GLY A 228 -2.00 -0.46 8.74
C GLY A 228 -3.45 -0.69 9.16
N CYS A 229 -3.83 -0.17 10.32
CA CYS A 229 -5.12 -0.43 10.94
C CYS A 229 -5.95 0.84 11.15
N ARG A 230 -7.25 0.77 10.87
CA ARG A 230 -8.17 1.91 11.02
C ARG A 230 -8.28 2.42 12.46
N SER A 231 -7.92 1.59 13.44
CA SER A 231 -7.91 1.96 14.86
C SER A 231 -6.84 3.00 15.23
N GLY A 232 -5.88 3.26 14.35
CA GLY A 232 -4.81 4.24 14.58
C GLY A 232 -3.49 3.61 15.03
N HIS A 233 -3.14 2.46 14.44
CA HIS A 233 -1.87 1.79 14.64
C HIS A 233 -1.37 1.17 13.34
N MET A 234 -0.07 0.99 13.24
CA MET A 234 0.57 0.05 12.33
C MET A 234 1.21 -1.06 13.15
N ALA A 235 0.84 -2.31 12.89
CA ALA A 235 1.55 -3.48 13.42
C ALA A 235 2.61 -3.92 12.41
N VAL A 236 3.78 -4.27 12.91
CA VAL A 236 4.83 -4.91 12.12
C VAL A 236 4.92 -6.37 12.56
N LEU A 237 4.67 -7.28 11.64
CA LEU A 237 4.71 -8.71 11.90
C LEU A 237 5.93 -9.34 11.25
N ASP A 238 6.52 -10.29 11.94
CA ASP A 238 7.48 -11.22 11.34
C ASP A 238 6.75 -12.17 10.38
N ALA A 239 7.15 -12.20 9.13
CA ALA A 239 6.46 -12.92 8.04
C ALA A 239 6.52 -14.45 8.16
N GLU A 240 7.38 -15.00 9.02
CA GLU A 240 7.47 -16.44 9.23
C GLU A 240 6.65 -16.89 10.43
N THR A 241 6.75 -16.18 11.53
CA THR A 241 6.15 -16.59 12.82
C THR A 241 4.85 -15.88 13.14
N GLY A 242 4.57 -14.73 12.51
CA GLY A 242 3.44 -13.85 12.83
C GLY A 242 3.62 -13.07 14.15
N LYS A 243 4.80 -13.14 14.75
CA LYS A 243 5.11 -12.36 15.94
C LYS A 243 5.04 -10.87 15.63
N ILE A 244 4.33 -10.10 16.44
CA ILE A 244 4.38 -8.64 16.36
C ILE A 244 5.72 -8.18 16.93
N VAL A 245 6.54 -7.56 16.07
CA VAL A 245 7.86 -7.00 16.45
C VAL A 245 7.74 -5.54 16.85
N ALA A 246 6.78 -4.81 16.28
CA ALA A 246 6.47 -3.43 16.65
C ALA A 246 4.98 -3.12 16.49
N ALA A 247 4.48 -2.16 17.27
CA ALA A 247 3.15 -1.58 17.13
C ALA A 247 3.29 -0.05 17.27
N LEU A 248 3.14 0.65 16.16
CA LEU A 248 3.42 2.08 16.04
C LEU A 248 2.10 2.87 16.09
N PRO A 249 1.91 3.78 17.03
CA PRO A 249 0.72 4.65 17.04
C PRO A 249 0.80 5.63 15.88
N MET A 250 -0.35 5.88 15.24
CA MET A 250 -0.53 6.88 14.19
C MET A 250 -1.97 7.38 14.14
N GLY A 251 -2.33 8.16 13.13
CA GLY A 251 -3.70 8.64 12.91
C GLY A 251 -4.69 7.51 12.62
N LYS A 252 -5.98 7.81 12.73
CA LYS A 252 -7.07 6.86 12.49
C LYS A 252 -7.54 6.84 11.03
N GLY A 253 -8.22 5.76 10.66
CA GLY A 253 -8.78 5.63 9.31
C GLY A 253 -7.74 5.33 8.25
N VAL A 254 -6.70 4.59 8.60
CA VAL A 254 -5.69 4.09 7.66
C VAL A 254 -6.36 3.19 6.61
N ASP A 255 -6.03 3.42 5.36
CA ASP A 255 -6.53 2.61 4.24
C ASP A 255 -5.43 2.27 3.21
N ALA A 256 -4.25 2.92 3.30
CA ALA A 256 -3.07 2.55 2.53
C ALA A 256 -1.80 2.79 3.34
N CYS A 257 -0.88 1.83 3.27
CA CYS A 257 0.51 1.94 3.69
C CYS A 257 1.39 1.35 2.59
N GLU A 258 2.52 2.00 2.29
CA GLU A 258 3.51 1.49 1.34
C GLU A 258 4.93 1.66 1.89
N PHE A 259 5.79 0.70 1.59
CA PHE A 259 7.19 0.67 1.98
C PHE A 259 8.09 0.96 0.79
N ASP A 260 9.09 1.81 0.99
CA ASP A 260 10.16 2.05 0.03
C ASP A 260 11.46 1.39 0.52
N PRO A 261 11.88 0.28 -0.09
CA PRO A 261 13.09 -0.43 0.33
C PRO A 261 14.39 0.36 0.04
N ALA A 262 14.35 1.37 -0.83
CA ALA A 262 15.53 2.18 -1.14
C ALA A 262 15.84 3.20 -0.04
N THR A 263 14.82 3.67 0.67
CA THR A 263 14.94 4.67 1.72
C THR A 263 14.58 4.14 3.11
N ALA A 264 14.11 2.90 3.21
CA ALA A 264 13.55 2.29 4.42
C ALA A 264 12.39 3.10 5.03
N LEU A 265 11.66 3.88 4.20
CA LEU A 265 10.52 4.67 4.64
C LEU A 265 9.21 3.92 4.43
N ILE A 266 8.32 4.06 5.41
CA ILE A 266 6.96 3.53 5.39
C ILE A 266 6.01 4.71 5.41
N TYR A 267 5.13 4.79 4.42
CA TYR A 267 4.14 5.85 4.26
C TYR A 267 2.76 5.30 4.54
N CYS A 268 1.97 5.96 5.39
CA CYS A 268 0.60 5.57 5.70
C CYS A 268 -0.34 6.77 5.62
N SER A 269 -1.41 6.68 4.84
CA SER A 269 -2.44 7.72 4.77
C SER A 269 -3.58 7.45 5.76
N THR A 270 -3.97 8.48 6.52
CA THR A 270 -4.97 8.39 7.58
C THR A 270 -6.15 9.31 7.28
N GLY A 271 -7.22 8.74 6.71
CA GLY A 271 -8.36 9.53 6.22
C GLY A 271 -9.20 10.21 7.31
N ALA A 272 -9.23 9.68 8.54
CA ALA A 272 -10.00 10.28 9.62
C ALA A 272 -9.35 11.55 10.18
N ASP A 273 -8.01 11.59 10.18
CA ASP A 273 -7.25 12.73 10.67
C ASP A 273 -6.71 13.61 9.53
N GLY A 274 -6.87 13.17 8.28
CA GLY A 274 -6.36 13.86 7.09
C GLY A 274 -4.87 14.10 7.17
N ALA A 275 -4.07 13.03 7.36
CA ALA A 275 -2.63 13.12 7.48
C ALA A 275 -1.91 12.01 6.71
N LEU A 276 -0.67 12.28 6.33
CA LEU A 276 0.30 11.30 5.84
C LEU A 276 1.33 11.08 6.94
N TRP A 277 1.44 9.85 7.44
CA TRP A 277 2.41 9.43 8.45
C TRP A 277 3.58 8.75 7.76
N ILE A 278 4.80 9.13 8.16
CA ILE A 278 6.04 8.61 7.58
C ILE A 278 6.90 8.07 8.70
N PHE A 279 7.18 6.78 8.66
CA PHE A 279 8.08 6.10 9.59
C PHE A 279 9.35 5.67 8.85
N HIS A 280 10.42 5.46 9.59
CA HIS A 280 11.65 4.88 9.11
C HIS A 280 11.88 3.53 9.81
N GLU A 281 12.23 2.52 9.03
CA GLU A 281 12.72 1.25 9.53
C GLU A 281 14.21 1.39 9.86
N ASP A 282 14.52 1.71 11.13
CA ASP A 282 15.89 1.91 11.59
C ASP A 282 16.68 0.59 11.58
N THR A 283 15.99 -0.47 11.92
CA THR A 283 16.38 -1.87 11.75
C THR A 283 15.11 -2.69 11.53
N PRO A 284 15.19 -3.95 11.07
CA PRO A 284 13.99 -4.78 10.89
C PRO A 284 13.09 -4.92 12.13
N ASP A 285 13.59 -4.60 13.31
CA ASP A 285 12.85 -4.71 14.58
C ASP A 285 12.66 -3.36 15.29
N ASN A 286 13.18 -2.25 14.75
CA ASN A 286 13.06 -0.92 15.35
C ASN A 286 12.63 0.11 14.32
N TYR A 287 11.71 0.96 14.71
CA TYR A 287 11.06 1.94 13.83
C TYR A 287 10.95 3.28 14.53
N SER A 288 11.19 4.36 13.81
CA SER A 288 11.04 5.73 14.28
C SER A 288 10.02 6.51 13.45
N LEU A 289 9.27 7.41 14.10
CA LEU A 289 8.43 8.38 13.39
C LEU A 289 9.33 9.48 12.81
N VAL A 290 9.31 9.64 11.50
CA VAL A 290 10.01 10.72 10.81
C VAL A 290 9.20 12.00 10.90
N GLU A 291 7.94 11.95 10.41
CA GLU A 291 7.03 13.09 10.44
C GLU A 291 5.58 12.66 10.22
N SER A 292 4.65 13.53 10.57
CA SER A 292 3.25 13.45 10.12
C SER A 292 2.86 14.76 9.46
N VAL A 293 2.32 14.68 8.25
CA VAL A 293 2.03 15.84 7.40
C VAL A 293 0.54 15.95 7.17
N LYS A 294 -0.03 17.14 7.40
CA LYS A 294 -1.44 17.38 7.13
C LYS A 294 -1.72 17.26 5.63
N THR A 295 -2.77 16.47 5.32
CA THR A 295 -3.35 16.35 3.99
C THR A 295 -4.75 16.99 3.97
N GLN A 296 -5.78 16.21 3.77
CA GLN A 296 -7.18 16.62 3.81
C GLN A 296 -7.99 15.51 4.48
N ASP A 297 -9.02 15.87 5.24
CA ASP A 297 -9.93 14.89 5.83
C ASP A 297 -10.55 14.04 4.73
N GLY A 298 -10.55 12.72 4.90
CA GLY A 298 -10.96 11.75 3.89
C GLY A 298 -9.86 11.27 2.94
N ALA A 299 -8.65 11.85 2.96
CA ALA A 299 -7.49 11.40 2.20
C ALA A 299 -6.95 10.08 2.79
N ARG A 300 -7.43 8.94 2.28
CA ARG A 300 -7.23 7.63 2.93
C ARG A 300 -6.45 6.61 2.12
N THR A 301 -6.53 6.66 0.78
CA THR A 301 -5.83 5.75 -0.11
C THR A 301 -4.75 6.48 -0.87
N MET A 302 -3.62 5.85 -1.05
CA MET A 302 -2.45 6.47 -1.65
C MET A 302 -1.65 5.47 -2.49
N ALA A 303 -0.72 5.99 -3.28
CA ALA A 303 0.34 5.24 -3.92
C ALA A 303 1.66 6.03 -3.88
N LEU A 304 2.77 5.31 -3.78
CA LEU A 304 4.13 5.85 -3.74
C LEU A 304 4.80 5.72 -5.12
N ASP A 305 5.27 6.82 -5.66
CA ASP A 305 6.23 6.79 -6.75
C ASP A 305 7.65 6.63 -6.18
N ARG A 306 8.16 5.40 -6.14
CA ARG A 306 9.48 5.08 -5.56
C ARG A 306 10.66 5.75 -6.29
N LYS A 307 10.45 6.26 -7.52
CA LYS A 307 11.50 6.98 -8.25
C LYS A 307 11.70 8.40 -7.75
N THR A 308 10.64 9.09 -7.40
CA THR A 308 10.67 10.50 -6.95
C THR A 308 10.48 10.66 -5.45
N GLY A 309 9.97 9.63 -4.77
CA GLY A 309 9.50 9.71 -3.39
C GLY A 309 8.16 10.43 -3.23
N ASN A 310 7.50 10.83 -4.31
CA ASN A 310 6.21 11.48 -4.23
C ASN A 310 5.10 10.48 -3.84
N VAL A 311 4.22 10.93 -2.95
CA VAL A 311 3.03 10.18 -2.51
C VAL A 311 1.79 10.82 -3.12
N TYR A 312 1.00 10.03 -3.81
CA TYR A 312 -0.23 10.41 -4.48
C TYR A 312 -1.43 9.97 -3.64
N VAL A 313 -2.18 10.91 -3.09
CA VAL A 313 -3.29 10.61 -2.15
C VAL A 313 -4.62 11.03 -2.77
N ALA A 314 -5.53 10.08 -2.95
CA ALA A 314 -6.87 10.37 -3.49
C ALA A 314 -7.79 10.94 -2.41
N VAL A 315 -8.54 11.99 -2.74
CA VAL A 315 -9.44 12.66 -1.81
C VAL A 315 -10.56 13.41 -2.53
N ALA A 316 -11.71 13.54 -1.84
CA ALA A 316 -12.78 14.46 -2.25
C ALA A 316 -13.25 15.30 -1.05
N GLY A 317 -14.02 16.35 -1.32
CA GLY A 317 -14.82 17.02 -0.34
C GLY A 317 -16.09 16.21 -0.04
N PHE A 318 -16.55 16.28 1.20
CA PHE A 318 -17.75 15.57 1.63
C PHE A 318 -18.80 16.54 2.15
N GLY A 319 -20.05 16.26 1.82
CA GLY A 319 -21.22 16.91 2.41
C GLY A 319 -21.49 16.40 3.83
N PRO A 320 -22.53 16.92 4.47
CA PRO A 320 -22.93 16.46 5.78
C PRO A 320 -23.34 14.99 5.73
N ARG A 321 -22.96 14.23 6.78
CA ARG A 321 -23.35 12.82 6.90
C ARG A 321 -24.87 12.70 7.03
N PRO A 322 -25.55 11.91 6.19
CA PRO A 322 -26.98 11.65 6.33
C PRO A 322 -27.30 11.00 7.68
N ALA A 323 -28.53 11.20 8.16
CA ALA A 323 -29.00 10.52 9.36
C ALA A 323 -29.01 8.99 9.14
N PRO A 324 -28.66 8.21 10.18
CA PRO A 324 -28.77 6.73 10.12
C PRO A 324 -30.21 6.29 9.82
N THR A 325 -30.33 5.21 9.04
CA THR A 325 -31.60 4.51 8.80
C THR A 325 -31.45 3.05 9.21
N PRO A 326 -32.55 2.29 9.44
CA PRO A 326 -32.45 0.87 9.75
C PRO A 326 -31.61 0.07 8.74
N ASP A 327 -31.75 0.37 7.44
CA ASP A 327 -31.02 -0.30 6.35
C ASP A 327 -29.58 0.23 6.18
N LYS A 328 -29.32 1.45 6.65
CA LYS A 328 -28.01 2.11 6.58
C LYS A 328 -27.67 2.75 7.94
N PRO A 329 -27.22 1.97 8.93
CA PRO A 329 -26.94 2.49 10.27
C PRO A 329 -25.75 3.45 10.34
N ALA A 330 -24.85 3.43 9.34
CA ALA A 330 -23.72 4.33 9.24
C ALA A 330 -23.52 4.81 7.78
N PRO A 331 -24.43 5.66 7.26
CA PRO A 331 -24.33 6.10 5.86
C PRO A 331 -23.06 6.92 5.64
N ARG A 332 -22.43 6.76 4.49
CA ARG A 332 -21.30 7.60 4.10
C ARG A 332 -21.78 8.99 3.73
N PRO A 333 -21.04 10.05 4.05
CA PRO A 333 -21.35 11.39 3.55
C PRO A 333 -21.25 11.41 2.01
N PRO A 334 -22.11 12.17 1.31
CA PRO A 334 -22.01 12.29 -0.14
C PRO A 334 -20.73 13.03 -0.53
N ILE A 335 -20.16 12.63 -1.67
CA ILE A 335 -19.07 13.37 -2.29
C ILE A 335 -19.63 14.69 -2.86
N LEU A 336 -18.96 15.79 -2.61
CA LEU A 336 -19.32 17.08 -3.18
C LEU A 336 -18.87 17.14 -4.64
N PRO A 337 -19.74 17.56 -5.58
CA PRO A 337 -19.40 17.63 -6.99
C PRO A 337 -18.15 18.47 -7.27
N GLY A 338 -17.33 17.98 -8.21
CA GLY A 338 -16.13 18.67 -8.66
C GLY A 338 -15.00 18.79 -7.64
N THR A 339 -15.05 18.02 -6.53
CA THR A 339 -14.04 18.10 -5.46
C THR A 339 -13.07 16.93 -5.44
N PHE A 340 -13.21 15.95 -6.34
CA PHE A 340 -12.29 14.81 -6.38
C PHE A 340 -10.94 15.22 -6.94
N ASN A 341 -9.88 14.94 -6.18
CA ASN A 341 -8.51 15.31 -6.51
C ASN A 341 -7.54 14.18 -6.14
N VAL A 342 -6.37 14.19 -6.78
CA VAL A 342 -5.19 13.52 -6.28
C VAL A 342 -4.22 14.57 -5.74
N LEU A 343 -3.91 14.49 -4.44
CA LEU A 343 -2.89 15.30 -3.80
C LEU A 343 -1.53 14.70 -4.10
N VAL A 344 -0.56 15.49 -4.51
CA VAL A 344 0.84 15.09 -4.66
C VAL A 344 1.60 15.64 -3.47
N MET A 345 2.03 14.75 -2.60
CA MET A 345 2.85 15.06 -1.44
C MET A 345 4.31 14.73 -1.74
N GLY A 346 5.25 15.59 -1.39
CA GLY A 346 6.67 15.36 -1.65
C GLY A 346 7.54 16.36 -0.89
N ARG A 347 8.84 16.29 -1.09
CA ARG A 347 9.86 17.16 -0.46
C ARG A 347 10.29 18.27 -1.37
#